data_0397e999c77737a8cec161469065dbd5
#
_entry.id   0397e999c77737a8cec161469065dbd5
#
_cell.length_a   1.000
_cell.length_b   1.000
_cell.length_c   1.000
_cell.angle_alpha   90.00
_cell.angle_beta   90.00
_cell.angle_gamma   90.00
#
_symmetry.space_group_name_H-M   'P 1'
#
loop_
_entity.id
_entity.type
_entity.pdbx_description
1 polymer ?
#
loop_
_entity_poly.entity_id
_entity_poly.type
_entity_poly.pdbx_seq_one_letter_code
_entity_poly.pdbx_strand_id
1 'polypeptide(L)'
;MRLLLILIIAEVSAVDLEWWKSALIYQIYPRSFKDSNGDGTGDLNGITEKLPYLQETGIDAIWLSPIFLSPMYDAGYDISDYRQIAPEFGTMEDFETLLAKAKGLGLRVLLDLVPNHTSNESEWFIKSKKGDPEYSDYYVWADGINTCTVGETQPPSNWVNHFRKSAWEYSVERGQFYLHQFVIGQPDLNYRNKKVQEEIKDILRFWLDVGISGYRIDAVNMIYEADPKKFCGRYPDEPRSGDPNAVEGDYNYLKHIYTKDQDETYSVIYDWREVLDEYTIKDQEYKIMITEAYTDLELLMRYYGDGKRNGSIPFNFSLLENVRKDSDAVAIKRIIDQWMENMPVGRTANWVNGNHDQSRLATRLGVDRVDAMNMLALLLPGVAFTYQGEELGMTDGFVTWKETQDPKACNTDDPINYWKISRDPSRTPYQWDDSPNAGFSTTDGKTWLPVADNYKDVNFFFFFFFFLRLFAISPKAMSKFFLWCCHVE
;
A
#
# COMPACT_ATOMS: atom_id res chain seq x y z
N MET A 1 14.94 49.44 43.66
CA MET A 1 13.88 48.48 43.44
C MET A 1 13.82 48.19 41.94
N ARG A 2 14.55 47.17 41.49
CA ARG A 2 14.59 46.78 40.07
C ARG A 2 13.57 45.67 39.87
N LEU A 3 12.52 45.94 39.09
CA LEU A 3 11.57 44.93 38.64
C LEU A 3 12.27 44.00 37.64
N LEU A 4 12.41 42.74 38.01
CA LEU A 4 12.84 41.69 37.12
C LEU A 4 11.59 41.21 36.35
N LEU A 5 11.48 41.60 35.07
CA LEU A 5 10.46 41.09 34.16
C LEU A 5 10.92 39.71 33.70
N ILE A 6 10.36 38.65 34.25
CA ILE A 6 10.55 37.29 33.72
C ILE A 6 9.63 37.16 32.52
N LEU A 7 10.20 37.27 31.31
CA LEU A 7 9.55 36.84 30.09
C LEU A 7 9.55 35.31 30.12
N ILE A 8 8.40 34.71 30.41
CA ILE A 8 8.14 33.31 30.06
C ILE A 8 7.89 33.32 28.56
N ILE A 9 8.91 33.00 27.78
CA ILE A 9 8.75 32.62 26.38
C ILE A 9 8.16 31.19 26.44
N ALA A 10 6.82 31.07 26.35
CA ALA A 10 6.22 29.84 25.94
C ALA A 10 6.70 29.62 24.51
N GLU A 11 7.56 28.64 24.28
CA GLU A 11 7.77 28.09 22.96
C GLU A 11 6.41 27.51 22.54
N VAL A 12 5.63 28.31 21.83
CA VAL A 12 4.54 27.80 21.01
C VAL A 12 5.27 27.05 19.90
N SER A 13 5.35 25.73 20.06
CA SER A 13 5.76 24.84 18.99
C SER A 13 4.96 25.26 17.75
N ALA A 14 5.62 25.78 16.75
CA ALA A 14 4.95 26.10 15.49
C ALA A 14 4.31 24.81 14.99
N VAL A 15 3.00 24.86 14.77
CA VAL A 15 2.25 23.71 14.25
C VAL A 15 2.84 23.36 12.90
N ASP A 16 3.46 22.19 12.78
CA ASP A 16 4.09 21.73 11.55
C ASP A 16 3.04 21.08 10.64
N LEU A 17 2.25 21.92 9.99
CA LEU A 17 1.26 21.49 9.00
C LEU A 17 1.89 21.06 7.67
N GLU A 18 3.20 21.21 7.53
CA GLU A 18 3.91 20.91 6.29
C GLU A 18 4.91 19.75 6.41
N TRP A 19 4.97 19.10 7.58
CA TRP A 19 5.91 18.02 7.88
C TRP A 19 6.02 16.97 6.75
N TRP A 20 4.90 16.68 6.10
CA TRP A 20 4.78 15.65 5.09
C TRP A 20 5.37 16.03 3.72
N LYS A 21 5.55 17.32 3.42
CA LYS A 21 5.95 17.77 2.08
C LYS A 21 7.35 17.36 1.66
N SER A 22 8.21 17.05 2.62
CA SER A 22 9.57 16.55 2.41
C SER A 22 9.87 15.30 3.25
N ALA A 23 8.83 14.62 3.70
CA ALA A 23 8.96 13.46 4.57
C ALA A 23 9.57 12.26 3.84
N LEU A 24 10.33 11.47 4.59
CA LEU A 24 10.70 10.11 4.24
C LEU A 24 9.75 9.14 4.93
N ILE A 25 8.91 8.47 4.14
CA ILE A 25 7.93 7.52 4.62
C ILE A 25 8.41 6.09 4.32
N TYR A 26 8.48 5.28 5.35
CA TYR A 26 8.96 3.90 5.28
C TYR A 26 7.80 2.91 5.30
N GLN A 27 7.65 2.14 4.23
CA GLN A 27 6.65 1.08 4.17
C GLN A 27 7.13 -0.16 4.92
N ILE A 28 6.34 -0.58 5.90
CA ILE A 28 6.51 -1.83 6.64
C ILE A 28 5.45 -2.83 6.17
N TYR A 29 5.91 -4.02 5.77
CA TYR A 29 5.07 -5.20 5.57
C TYR A 29 5.12 -6.03 6.87
N PRO A 30 4.12 -5.92 7.77
CA PRO A 30 4.23 -6.37 9.16
C PRO A 30 4.69 -7.81 9.29
N ARG A 31 4.09 -8.73 8.53
CA ARG A 31 4.41 -10.18 8.54
C ARG A 31 5.88 -10.49 8.29
N SER A 32 6.60 -9.59 7.61
CA SER A 32 7.99 -9.78 7.17
C SER A 32 8.98 -8.86 7.84
N PHE A 33 8.58 -8.03 8.80
CA PHE A 33 9.49 -7.05 9.36
C PHE A 33 10.27 -7.58 10.56
N LYS A 34 9.59 -8.03 11.62
CA LYS A 34 10.20 -8.62 12.80
C LYS A 34 9.16 -9.45 13.57
N ASP A 35 9.50 -10.70 13.81
CA ASP A 35 8.76 -11.61 14.67
C ASP A 35 9.31 -11.50 16.11
N SER A 36 8.48 -11.10 17.06
CA SER A 36 8.86 -10.93 18.46
C SER A 36 8.54 -12.15 19.32
N ASN A 37 7.54 -12.94 18.92
CA ASN A 37 7.01 -14.05 19.70
C ASN A 37 7.54 -15.44 19.28
N GLY A 38 8.20 -15.53 18.11
CA GLY A 38 8.83 -16.74 17.61
C GLY A 38 7.85 -17.70 16.91
N ASP A 39 6.74 -17.22 16.39
CA ASP A 39 5.77 -18.04 15.65
C ASP A 39 6.07 -18.12 14.13
N GLY A 40 7.01 -17.31 13.66
CA GLY A 40 7.43 -17.25 12.25
C GLY A 40 6.76 -16.15 11.45
N THR A 41 5.86 -15.35 12.05
CA THR A 41 5.19 -14.21 11.45
C THR A 41 5.59 -12.92 12.18
N GLY A 42 5.89 -11.86 11.45
CA GLY A 42 6.19 -10.56 12.06
C GLY A 42 4.96 -9.93 12.67
N ASP A 43 5.15 -9.15 13.74
CA ASP A 43 4.10 -8.62 14.59
C ASP A 43 4.32 -7.16 15.04
N LEU A 44 3.33 -6.55 15.69
CA LEU A 44 3.37 -5.16 16.16
C LEU A 44 4.44 -4.94 17.23
N ASN A 45 4.70 -5.92 18.09
CA ASN A 45 5.72 -5.84 19.11
C ASN A 45 7.12 -5.87 18.48
N GLY A 46 7.32 -6.69 17.44
CA GLY A 46 8.55 -6.71 16.65
C GLY A 46 8.79 -5.37 15.93
N ILE A 47 7.75 -4.76 15.35
CA ILE A 47 7.86 -3.42 14.78
C ILE A 47 8.22 -2.42 15.88
N THR A 48 7.56 -2.50 17.02
CA THR A 48 7.80 -1.63 18.17
C THR A 48 9.25 -1.72 18.68
N GLU A 49 9.85 -2.92 18.69
CA GLU A 49 11.26 -3.12 19.01
C GLU A 49 12.19 -2.34 18.06
N LYS A 50 11.85 -2.29 16.78
CA LYS A 50 12.67 -1.72 15.71
C LYS A 50 12.42 -0.25 15.39
N LEU A 51 11.48 0.42 16.06
CA LEU A 51 11.24 1.85 15.89
C LEU A 51 12.49 2.74 16.12
N PRO A 52 13.38 2.46 17.09
CA PRO A 52 14.62 3.23 17.24
C PRO A 52 15.51 3.20 16.00
N TYR A 53 15.62 2.04 15.33
CA TYR A 53 16.35 1.91 14.07
C TYR A 53 15.79 2.87 13.00
N LEU A 54 14.46 2.90 12.86
CA LEU A 54 13.81 3.77 11.86
C LEU A 54 14.02 5.24 12.17
N GLN A 55 13.98 5.62 13.44
CA GLN A 55 14.28 6.99 13.88
C GLN A 55 15.74 7.36 13.60
N GLU A 56 16.70 6.48 13.91
CA GLU A 56 18.13 6.70 13.67
C GLU A 56 18.47 6.79 12.18
N THR A 57 17.69 6.13 11.31
CA THR A 57 17.85 6.23 9.85
C THR A 57 17.16 7.44 9.23
N GLY A 58 16.54 8.30 10.05
CA GLY A 58 15.94 9.56 9.58
C GLY A 58 14.56 9.43 8.96
N ILE A 59 13.82 8.37 9.29
CA ILE A 59 12.43 8.19 8.86
C ILE A 59 11.53 9.17 9.61
N ASP A 60 10.61 9.84 8.91
CA ASP A 60 9.62 10.76 9.48
C ASP A 60 8.30 10.06 9.80
N ALA A 61 7.92 9.06 8.99
CA ALA A 61 6.70 8.30 9.19
C ALA A 61 6.85 6.86 8.72
N ILE A 62 6.11 5.95 9.36
CA ILE A 62 5.95 4.57 8.91
C ILE A 62 4.55 4.38 8.32
N TRP A 63 4.46 3.63 7.25
CA TRP A 63 3.21 3.12 6.68
C TRP A 63 3.17 1.62 6.89
N LEU A 64 2.19 1.15 7.67
CA LEU A 64 1.95 -0.26 7.91
C LEU A 64 1.00 -0.81 6.83
N SER A 65 1.41 -1.82 6.07
CA SER A 65 0.48 -2.64 5.28
C SER A 65 -0.57 -3.26 6.20
N PRO A 66 -1.74 -3.74 5.72
CA PRO A 66 -2.91 -4.00 6.55
C PRO A 66 -2.63 -4.85 7.78
N ILE A 67 -3.14 -4.40 8.93
CA ILE A 67 -3.04 -5.09 10.23
C ILE A 67 -4.41 -5.45 10.81
N PHE A 68 -5.49 -5.18 10.06
CA PHE A 68 -6.86 -5.40 10.51
C PHE A 68 -7.24 -6.88 10.48
N LEU A 69 -8.29 -7.23 11.22
CA LEU A 69 -8.79 -8.59 11.27
C LEU A 69 -9.12 -9.10 9.86
N SER A 70 -8.49 -10.21 9.48
CA SER A 70 -8.56 -10.79 8.14
C SER A 70 -8.37 -12.31 8.22
N PRO A 71 -9.03 -13.11 7.39
CA PRO A 71 -8.71 -14.53 7.20
C PRO A 71 -7.43 -14.78 6.41
N MET A 72 -6.76 -13.72 5.93
CA MET A 72 -5.45 -13.74 5.27
C MET A 72 -5.39 -14.47 3.92
N TYR A 73 -6.49 -14.48 3.16
CA TYR A 73 -6.48 -15.00 1.78
C TYR A 73 -5.57 -14.20 0.86
N ASP A 74 -5.49 -12.88 1.07
CA ASP A 74 -4.56 -11.97 0.38
C ASP A 74 -3.69 -11.22 1.41
N ALA A 75 -3.15 -11.97 2.36
CA ALA A 75 -2.16 -11.52 3.35
C ALA A 75 -2.55 -10.22 4.11
N GLY A 76 -3.85 -10.05 4.42
CA GLY A 76 -4.40 -8.93 5.19
C GLY A 76 -5.20 -7.93 4.35
N TYR A 77 -5.14 -8.00 3.02
CA TYR A 77 -5.95 -7.14 2.14
C TYR A 77 -7.42 -7.60 2.04
N ASP A 78 -7.80 -8.75 2.55
CA ASP A 78 -9.16 -9.28 2.69
C ASP A 78 -9.70 -9.04 4.11
N ILE A 79 -10.08 -7.81 4.41
CA ILE A 79 -10.45 -7.36 5.76
C ILE A 79 -11.85 -7.83 6.14
N SER A 80 -11.98 -8.55 7.27
CA SER A 80 -13.26 -8.96 7.83
C SER A 80 -13.84 -7.97 8.84
N ASP A 81 -12.97 -7.27 9.60
CA ASP A 81 -13.36 -6.17 10.50
C ASP A 81 -12.27 -5.09 10.52
N TYR A 82 -12.63 -3.89 10.10
CA TYR A 82 -11.72 -2.73 10.03
C TYR A 82 -11.39 -2.12 11.39
N ARG A 83 -12.08 -2.48 12.47
CA ARG A 83 -11.90 -1.90 13.79
C ARG A 83 -11.20 -2.84 14.78
N GLN A 84 -10.75 -4.00 14.30
CA GLN A 84 -10.00 -4.98 15.08
C GLN A 84 -8.62 -5.22 14.47
N ILE A 85 -7.63 -5.48 15.32
CA ILE A 85 -6.31 -5.95 14.91
C ILE A 85 -6.37 -7.47 14.70
N ALA A 86 -5.73 -7.97 13.64
CA ALA A 86 -5.60 -9.41 13.42
C ALA A 86 -4.74 -10.04 14.53
N PRO A 87 -5.20 -11.13 15.16
CA PRO A 87 -4.52 -11.75 16.30
C PRO A 87 -3.06 -12.13 16.03
N GLU A 88 -2.73 -12.43 14.79
CA GLU A 88 -1.35 -12.76 14.37
C GLU A 88 -0.40 -11.56 14.43
N PHE A 89 -0.92 -10.33 14.40
CA PHE A 89 -0.11 -9.13 14.56
C PHE A 89 -0.10 -8.61 16.00
N GLY A 90 -1.02 -9.08 16.86
CA GLY A 90 -1.15 -8.65 18.24
C GLY A 90 -2.53 -8.14 18.59
N THR A 91 -2.58 -7.19 19.52
CA THR A 91 -3.80 -6.62 20.08
C THR A 91 -3.90 -5.11 19.83
N MET A 92 -5.05 -4.52 20.15
CA MET A 92 -5.19 -3.06 20.16
C MET A 92 -4.21 -2.41 21.15
N GLU A 93 -3.96 -3.02 22.32
CA GLU A 93 -2.99 -2.52 23.30
C GLU A 93 -1.56 -2.52 22.77
N ASP A 94 -1.18 -3.55 21.98
CA ASP A 94 0.11 -3.59 21.30
C ASP A 94 0.23 -2.46 20.26
N PHE A 95 -0.85 -2.17 19.52
CA PHE A 95 -0.88 -1.07 18.57
C PHE A 95 -0.80 0.30 19.26
N GLU A 96 -1.53 0.52 20.35
CA GLU A 96 -1.45 1.75 21.15
C GLU A 96 -0.04 1.94 21.74
N THR A 97 0.61 0.86 22.15
CA THR A 97 2.01 0.86 22.61
C THR A 97 2.96 1.27 21.50
N LEU A 98 2.77 0.74 20.29
CA LEU A 98 3.52 1.13 19.09
C LEU A 98 3.36 2.63 18.82
N LEU A 99 2.10 3.13 18.80
CA LEU A 99 1.80 4.55 18.57
C LEU A 99 2.48 5.45 19.60
N ALA A 100 2.37 5.08 20.89
CA ALA A 100 2.97 5.86 21.98
C ALA A 100 4.51 5.93 21.82
N LYS A 101 5.15 4.80 21.51
CA LYS A 101 6.61 4.75 21.30
C LYS A 101 7.03 5.49 20.04
N ALA A 102 6.31 5.34 18.92
CA ALA A 102 6.56 6.07 17.69
C ALA A 102 6.50 7.59 17.93
N LYS A 103 5.43 8.06 18.60
CA LYS A 103 5.28 9.45 18.98
C LYS A 103 6.42 9.95 19.87
N GLY A 104 6.86 9.13 20.85
CA GLY A 104 8.00 9.44 21.70
C GLY A 104 9.33 9.60 20.95
N LEU A 105 9.46 8.94 19.80
CA LEU A 105 10.60 9.01 18.89
C LEU A 105 10.45 10.07 17.78
N GLY A 106 9.31 10.78 17.74
CA GLY A 106 9.01 11.74 16.68
C GLY A 106 8.56 11.11 15.36
N LEU A 107 8.29 9.81 15.36
CA LEU A 107 7.78 9.08 14.18
C LEU A 107 6.25 9.16 14.10
N ARG A 108 5.75 9.31 12.90
CA ARG A 108 4.31 9.26 12.60
C ARG A 108 3.92 7.88 12.08
N VAL A 109 2.65 7.52 12.26
CA VAL A 109 2.13 6.21 11.83
C VAL A 109 0.98 6.39 10.86
N LEU A 110 1.06 5.75 9.70
CA LEU A 110 0.02 5.68 8.69
C LEU A 110 -0.49 4.23 8.61
N LEU A 111 -1.79 4.07 8.44
CA LEU A 111 -2.40 2.77 8.20
C LEU A 111 -2.79 2.60 6.74
N ASP A 112 -2.77 1.35 6.29
CA ASP A 112 -3.29 0.95 4.99
C ASP A 112 -4.79 0.70 5.11
N LEU A 113 -5.61 1.42 4.36
CA LEU A 113 -7.05 1.20 4.28
C LEU A 113 -7.40 0.59 2.94
N VAL A 114 -8.15 -0.50 2.95
CA VAL A 114 -8.63 -1.21 1.76
C VAL A 114 -10.13 -0.94 1.59
N PRO A 115 -10.53 0.11 0.88
CA PRO A 115 -11.94 0.49 0.84
C PRO A 115 -12.73 -0.17 -0.30
N ASN A 116 -12.08 -0.77 -1.30
CA ASN A 116 -12.75 -1.34 -2.46
C ASN A 116 -13.64 -2.54 -2.12
N HIS A 117 -13.20 -3.39 -1.21
CA HIS A 117 -13.83 -4.67 -0.88
C HIS A 117 -13.67 -5.01 0.59
N THR A 118 -14.35 -6.03 1.05
CA THR A 118 -14.10 -6.69 2.34
C THR A 118 -13.73 -8.15 2.11
N SER A 119 -13.39 -8.86 3.19
CA SER A 119 -13.43 -10.33 3.16
C SER A 119 -14.88 -10.82 2.98
N ASN A 120 -15.04 -11.97 2.34
CA ASN A 120 -16.32 -12.71 2.32
C ASN A 120 -16.70 -13.26 3.72
N GLU A 121 -15.81 -13.19 4.69
CA GLU A 121 -16.06 -13.49 6.10
C GLU A 121 -16.48 -12.25 6.91
N SER A 122 -16.52 -11.07 6.30
CA SER A 122 -17.08 -9.86 6.92
C SER A 122 -18.56 -10.07 7.30
N GLU A 123 -18.93 -9.59 8.47
CA GLU A 123 -20.33 -9.61 8.91
C GLU A 123 -21.26 -8.90 7.91
N TRP A 124 -20.78 -7.84 7.27
CA TRP A 124 -21.52 -7.12 6.23
C TRP A 124 -21.83 -8.01 5.02
N PHE A 125 -20.84 -8.78 4.53
CA PHE A 125 -21.06 -9.69 3.41
C PHE A 125 -21.95 -10.87 3.78
N ILE A 126 -21.75 -11.46 4.96
CA ILE A 126 -22.57 -12.58 5.45
C ILE A 126 -24.04 -12.17 5.55
N LYS A 127 -24.34 -10.97 6.07
CA LYS A 127 -25.70 -10.42 6.13
C LYS A 127 -26.24 -10.09 4.74
N SER A 128 -25.43 -9.44 3.89
CA SER A 128 -25.80 -9.10 2.50
C SER A 128 -26.19 -10.36 1.71
N LYS A 129 -25.36 -11.39 1.81
CA LYS A 129 -25.58 -12.67 1.14
C LYS A 129 -26.91 -13.34 1.56
N LYS A 130 -27.31 -13.17 2.82
CA LYS A 130 -28.60 -13.66 3.36
C LYS A 130 -29.80 -12.77 3.02
N GLY A 131 -29.56 -11.65 2.36
CA GLY A 131 -30.64 -10.72 1.99
C GLY A 131 -31.16 -9.87 3.17
N ASP A 132 -30.33 -9.67 4.22
CA ASP A 132 -30.68 -8.76 5.31
C ASP A 132 -31.04 -7.39 4.77
N PRO A 133 -32.19 -6.79 5.11
CA PRO A 133 -32.68 -5.54 4.51
C PRO A 133 -31.72 -4.36 4.68
N GLU A 134 -30.91 -4.34 5.73
CA GLU A 134 -29.94 -3.28 5.99
C GLU A 134 -28.68 -3.42 5.12
N TYR A 135 -28.22 -4.63 4.92
CA TYR A 135 -26.95 -4.95 4.25
C TYR A 135 -27.11 -5.46 2.82
N SER A 136 -28.34 -5.69 2.36
CA SER A 136 -28.60 -6.34 1.06
C SER A 136 -27.96 -5.63 -0.13
N ASP A 137 -27.72 -4.31 -0.04
CA ASP A 137 -27.15 -3.48 -1.10
C ASP A 137 -25.75 -2.93 -0.75
N TYR A 138 -25.06 -3.55 0.23
CA TYR A 138 -23.70 -3.14 0.60
C TYR A 138 -22.65 -3.58 -0.42
N TYR A 139 -22.93 -4.60 -1.21
CA TYR A 139 -22.03 -5.16 -2.21
C TYR A 139 -22.65 -5.08 -3.60
N VAL A 140 -21.79 -5.20 -4.62
CA VAL A 140 -22.24 -5.19 -6.02
C VAL A 140 -22.77 -6.57 -6.37
N TRP A 141 -24.11 -6.69 -6.44
CA TRP A 141 -24.82 -7.90 -6.81
C TRP A 141 -25.49 -7.73 -8.19
N ALA A 142 -25.54 -8.81 -8.95
CA ALA A 142 -26.23 -8.84 -10.24
C ALA A 142 -26.89 -10.19 -10.52
N ASP A 143 -27.99 -10.15 -11.23
CA ASP A 143 -28.59 -11.36 -11.79
C ASP A 143 -27.73 -11.86 -12.95
N GLY A 144 -27.59 -13.16 -13.07
CA GLY A 144 -26.88 -13.76 -14.18
C GLY A 144 -27.70 -13.74 -15.47
N ILE A 145 -27.02 -14.01 -16.58
CA ILE A 145 -27.63 -14.16 -17.90
C ILE A 145 -28.14 -15.61 -18.04
N ASN A 146 -29.45 -15.75 -18.23
CA ASN A 146 -30.04 -17.08 -18.48
C ASN A 146 -29.56 -17.62 -19.81
N THR A 147 -29.07 -18.85 -19.82
CA THR A 147 -28.69 -19.56 -21.03
C THR A 147 -29.90 -20.32 -21.62
N CYS A 148 -29.74 -20.86 -22.85
CA CYS A 148 -30.76 -21.74 -23.42
C CYS A 148 -30.85 -23.11 -22.69
N THR A 149 -29.91 -23.41 -21.79
CA THR A 149 -29.88 -24.62 -20.97
C THR A 149 -30.63 -24.37 -19.67
N VAL A 150 -31.62 -25.19 -19.37
CA VAL A 150 -32.41 -25.07 -18.14
C VAL A 150 -31.53 -25.28 -16.91
N GLY A 151 -31.47 -24.25 -16.04
CA GLY A 151 -30.69 -24.27 -14.79
C GLY A 151 -29.25 -23.80 -14.91
N GLU A 152 -28.77 -23.38 -16.09
CA GLU A 152 -27.50 -22.73 -16.28
C GLU A 152 -27.68 -21.23 -16.32
N THR A 153 -26.87 -20.53 -15.47
CA THR A 153 -26.81 -19.08 -15.42
C THR A 153 -25.35 -18.66 -15.65
N GLN A 154 -25.13 -17.76 -16.60
CA GLN A 154 -23.81 -17.20 -16.87
C GLN A 154 -23.58 -15.90 -16.09
N PRO A 155 -22.32 -15.52 -15.86
CA PRO A 155 -21.99 -14.23 -15.25
C PRO A 155 -22.65 -13.04 -15.99
N PRO A 156 -22.91 -11.93 -15.30
CA PRO A 156 -23.55 -10.74 -15.88
C PRO A 156 -22.78 -10.09 -17.03
N SER A 157 -21.45 -10.25 -17.07
CA SER A 157 -20.56 -9.73 -18.10
C SER A 157 -19.27 -10.56 -18.17
N ASN A 158 -18.43 -10.24 -19.14
CA ASN A 158 -17.12 -10.90 -19.37
C ASN A 158 -15.99 -10.43 -18.47
N TRP A 159 -16.26 -9.69 -17.40
CA TRP A 159 -15.24 -9.07 -16.58
C TRP A 159 -14.29 -10.08 -15.94
N VAL A 160 -13.01 -9.75 -15.96
CA VAL A 160 -11.91 -10.55 -15.40
C VAL A 160 -11.34 -9.86 -14.17
N ASN A 161 -11.11 -10.61 -13.11
CA ASN A 161 -10.51 -10.07 -11.89
C ASN A 161 -8.98 -9.91 -12.01
N HIS A 162 -8.38 -9.13 -11.11
CA HIS A 162 -6.95 -8.81 -11.10
C HIS A 162 -6.03 -10.03 -10.93
N PHE A 163 -6.57 -11.12 -10.37
CA PHE A 163 -5.87 -12.39 -10.10
C PHE A 163 -6.32 -13.53 -11.02
N ARG A 164 -6.79 -13.19 -12.23
CA ARG A 164 -7.25 -14.12 -13.28
C ARG A 164 -8.67 -14.68 -13.05
N LYS A 165 -9.28 -15.16 -14.11
CA LYS A 165 -10.64 -15.75 -14.16
C LYS A 165 -11.74 -14.67 -14.04
N SER A 166 -12.99 -15.11 -13.97
CA SER A 166 -14.15 -14.22 -13.89
C SER A 166 -14.06 -13.30 -12.67
N ALA A 167 -14.50 -12.05 -12.81
CA ALA A 167 -14.73 -11.14 -11.70
C ALA A 167 -16.11 -11.34 -11.02
N TRP A 168 -16.87 -12.31 -11.45
CA TRP A 168 -18.19 -12.64 -10.93
C TRP A 168 -18.23 -14.02 -10.33
N GLU A 169 -18.72 -14.16 -9.09
CA GLU A 169 -18.91 -15.42 -8.40
C GLU A 169 -20.37 -15.60 -8.00
N TYR A 170 -20.93 -16.81 -8.27
CA TYR A 170 -22.34 -17.10 -7.99
C TYR A 170 -22.57 -17.52 -6.55
N SER A 171 -23.41 -16.77 -5.85
CA SER A 171 -23.89 -17.14 -4.52
C SER A 171 -25.16 -17.97 -4.62
N VAL A 172 -25.07 -19.26 -4.34
CA VAL A 172 -26.24 -20.17 -4.29
C VAL A 172 -27.26 -19.70 -3.24
N GLU A 173 -26.79 -19.19 -2.10
CA GLU A 173 -27.63 -18.73 -1.00
C GLU A 173 -28.47 -17.51 -1.39
N ARG A 174 -27.90 -16.59 -2.16
CA ARG A 174 -28.59 -15.37 -2.63
C ARG A 174 -29.27 -15.54 -3.99
N GLY A 175 -28.81 -16.48 -4.81
CA GLY A 175 -29.29 -16.67 -6.17
C GLY A 175 -28.82 -15.61 -7.16
N GLN A 176 -27.76 -14.88 -6.83
CA GLN A 176 -27.16 -13.81 -7.62
C GLN A 176 -25.64 -13.95 -7.68
N PHE A 177 -25.01 -13.26 -8.63
CA PHE A 177 -23.55 -13.08 -8.68
C PHE A 177 -23.15 -11.85 -7.87
N TYR A 178 -22.00 -11.93 -7.18
CA TYR A 178 -21.33 -10.76 -6.63
C TYR A 178 -20.06 -10.45 -7.42
N LEU A 179 -19.74 -9.16 -7.50
CA LEU A 179 -18.50 -8.69 -8.08
C LEU A 179 -17.33 -8.90 -7.10
N HIS A 180 -16.20 -9.36 -7.62
CA HIS A 180 -14.91 -9.38 -6.92
C HIS A 180 -13.78 -9.06 -7.90
N GLN A 181 -13.31 -7.84 -7.89
CA GLN A 181 -12.23 -7.42 -8.79
C GLN A 181 -10.87 -8.01 -8.41
N PHE A 182 -10.76 -8.59 -7.22
CA PHE A 182 -9.61 -9.34 -6.71
C PHE A 182 -9.97 -10.82 -6.50
N VAL A 183 -9.53 -11.48 -5.44
CA VAL A 183 -9.87 -12.90 -5.23
C VAL A 183 -11.35 -13.09 -4.88
N ILE A 184 -11.85 -14.31 -5.06
CA ILE A 184 -13.23 -14.70 -4.71
C ILE A 184 -13.59 -14.33 -3.26
N GLY A 185 -12.60 -14.36 -2.35
CA GLY A 185 -12.76 -13.99 -0.96
C GLY A 185 -12.88 -12.47 -0.71
N GLN A 186 -12.84 -11.62 -1.76
CA GLN A 186 -12.82 -10.16 -1.64
C GLN A 186 -14.00 -9.52 -2.42
N PRO A 187 -15.26 -9.67 -1.95
CA PRO A 187 -16.43 -9.07 -2.60
C PRO A 187 -16.37 -7.54 -2.58
N ASP A 188 -16.65 -6.93 -3.73
CA ASP A 188 -16.60 -5.48 -3.92
C ASP A 188 -17.78 -4.77 -3.25
N LEU A 189 -17.46 -3.69 -2.52
CA LEU A 189 -18.43 -2.83 -1.87
C LEU A 189 -19.19 -1.96 -2.89
N ASN A 190 -20.47 -1.77 -2.69
CA ASN A 190 -21.30 -0.92 -3.54
C ASN A 190 -21.24 0.55 -3.09
N TYR A 191 -20.35 1.33 -3.66
CA TYR A 191 -20.22 2.77 -3.35
C TYR A 191 -21.41 3.63 -3.82
N ARG A 192 -22.35 3.09 -4.61
CA ARG A 192 -23.62 3.78 -4.90
C ARG A 192 -24.54 3.76 -3.69
N ASN A 193 -24.30 2.89 -2.73
CA ASN A 193 -24.97 2.91 -1.43
C ASN A 193 -24.32 3.94 -0.50
N LYS A 194 -25.09 4.96 -0.11
CA LYS A 194 -24.60 6.01 0.80
C LYS A 194 -24.19 5.49 2.19
N LYS A 195 -24.80 4.40 2.68
CA LYS A 195 -24.40 3.79 3.95
C LYS A 195 -22.99 3.25 3.87
N VAL A 196 -22.58 2.61 2.77
CA VAL A 196 -21.21 2.15 2.56
C VAL A 196 -20.22 3.33 2.61
N GLN A 197 -20.55 4.44 1.95
CA GLN A 197 -19.70 5.63 1.99
C GLN A 197 -19.54 6.18 3.42
N GLU A 198 -20.61 6.20 4.22
CA GLU A 198 -20.55 6.67 5.61
C GLU A 198 -19.79 5.70 6.51
N GLU A 199 -19.98 4.37 6.34
CA GLU A 199 -19.20 3.36 7.08
C GLU A 199 -17.69 3.54 6.88
N ILE A 200 -17.25 3.77 5.65
CA ILE A 200 -15.81 4.00 5.38
C ILE A 200 -15.33 5.31 6.05
N LYS A 201 -16.15 6.38 6.02
CA LYS A 201 -15.80 7.61 6.74
C LYS A 201 -15.73 7.40 8.26
N ASP A 202 -16.58 6.56 8.81
CA ASP A 202 -16.57 6.25 10.25
C ASP A 202 -15.36 5.36 10.62
N ILE A 203 -14.90 4.50 9.70
CA ILE A 203 -13.63 3.79 9.87
C ILE A 203 -12.46 4.78 9.85
N LEU A 204 -12.44 5.74 8.93
CA LEU A 204 -11.43 6.79 8.91
C LEU A 204 -11.38 7.55 10.24
N ARG A 205 -12.54 7.98 10.76
CA ARG A 205 -12.64 8.67 12.06
C ARG A 205 -12.14 7.82 13.21
N PHE A 206 -12.52 6.54 13.23
CA PHE A 206 -12.13 5.61 14.30
C PHE A 206 -10.61 5.58 14.50
N TRP A 207 -9.84 5.34 13.45
CA TRP A 207 -8.38 5.24 13.57
C TRP A 207 -7.70 6.60 13.77
N LEU A 208 -8.27 7.68 13.23
CA LEU A 208 -7.81 9.04 13.52
C LEU A 208 -8.04 9.39 15.01
N ASP A 209 -9.13 8.93 15.61
CA ASP A 209 -9.36 9.07 17.06
C ASP A 209 -8.41 8.22 17.89
N VAL A 210 -7.97 7.06 17.42
CA VAL A 210 -6.90 6.24 18.03
C VAL A 210 -5.55 6.98 17.98
N GLY A 211 -5.33 7.87 17.01
CA GLY A 211 -4.17 8.76 17.00
C GLY A 211 -3.17 8.55 15.86
N ILE A 212 -3.58 7.95 14.75
CA ILE A 212 -2.72 7.85 13.57
C ILE A 212 -2.56 9.21 12.86
N SER A 213 -1.54 9.33 12.01
CA SER A 213 -1.23 10.57 11.28
C SER A 213 -1.75 10.56 9.83
N GLY A 214 -2.42 9.52 9.40
CA GLY A 214 -3.02 9.46 8.08
C GLY A 214 -3.11 8.04 7.50
N TYR A 215 -3.35 7.98 6.19
CA TYR A 215 -3.62 6.73 5.49
C TYR A 215 -2.88 6.61 4.17
N ARG A 216 -2.51 5.38 3.84
CA ARG A 216 -2.40 4.90 2.46
C ARG A 216 -3.72 4.21 2.12
N ILE A 217 -4.31 4.54 1.00
CA ILE A 217 -5.60 3.99 0.58
C ILE A 217 -5.41 3.16 -0.68
N ASP A 218 -5.79 1.90 -0.56
CA ASP A 218 -5.61 0.85 -1.54
C ASP A 218 -6.59 0.96 -2.71
N ALA A 219 -6.13 0.64 -3.92
CA ALA A 219 -6.91 0.37 -5.12
C ALA A 219 -8.07 1.34 -5.40
N VAL A 220 -7.87 2.63 -5.13
CA VAL A 220 -8.97 3.63 -5.16
C VAL A 220 -9.63 3.78 -6.53
N ASN A 221 -8.93 3.50 -7.61
CA ASN A 221 -9.49 3.61 -8.96
C ASN A 221 -10.50 2.50 -9.30
N MET A 222 -10.65 1.50 -8.43
CA MET A 222 -11.55 0.35 -8.62
C MET A 222 -12.84 0.43 -7.79
N ILE A 223 -13.00 1.44 -6.93
CA ILE A 223 -14.16 1.54 -6.02
C ILE A 223 -15.51 1.78 -6.69
N TYR A 224 -15.52 2.15 -7.96
CA TYR A 224 -16.73 2.22 -8.80
C TYR A 224 -16.52 1.44 -10.09
N GLU A 225 -17.50 0.65 -10.41
CA GLU A 225 -17.73 0.06 -11.74
C GLU A 225 -18.76 0.87 -12.53
N ALA A 226 -18.93 0.56 -13.82
CA ALA A 226 -19.95 1.19 -14.66
C ALA A 226 -21.37 1.06 -14.04
N ASP A 227 -22.13 2.16 -13.99
CA ASP A 227 -23.50 2.15 -13.50
C ASP A 227 -24.40 1.37 -14.47
N PRO A 228 -24.98 0.22 -14.09
CA PRO A 228 -25.84 -0.55 -14.98
C PRO A 228 -27.07 0.22 -15.46
N LYS A 229 -27.51 1.23 -14.73
CA LYS A 229 -28.62 2.11 -15.16
C LYS A 229 -28.33 2.84 -16.46
N LYS A 230 -27.04 3.16 -16.73
CA LYS A 230 -26.58 3.77 -17.99
C LYS A 230 -26.59 2.77 -19.16
N PHE A 231 -26.73 1.46 -18.89
CA PHE A 231 -26.66 0.35 -19.84
C PHE A 231 -27.91 -0.54 -19.83
N CYS A 232 -29.09 0.06 -19.68
CA CYS A 232 -30.39 -0.65 -19.66
C CYS A 232 -30.49 -1.73 -18.55
N GLY A 233 -29.87 -1.49 -17.41
CA GLY A 233 -29.88 -2.40 -16.26
C GLY A 233 -28.89 -3.57 -16.37
N ARG A 234 -27.91 -3.52 -17.26
CA ARG A 234 -26.90 -4.56 -17.46
C ARG A 234 -25.49 -4.03 -17.24
N TYR A 235 -24.59 -4.87 -16.86
CA TYR A 235 -23.15 -4.59 -16.87
C TYR A 235 -22.61 -4.86 -18.28
N PRO A 236 -22.00 -3.86 -18.96
CA PRO A 236 -21.50 -4.02 -20.31
C PRO A 236 -20.23 -4.89 -20.35
N ASP A 237 -20.06 -5.64 -21.44
CA ASP A 237 -18.83 -6.38 -21.66
C ASP A 237 -17.64 -5.45 -21.92
N GLU A 238 -16.51 -5.74 -21.27
CA GLU A 238 -15.23 -5.06 -21.52
C GLU A 238 -14.70 -5.42 -22.91
N PRO A 239 -14.19 -4.43 -23.67
CA PRO A 239 -13.53 -4.70 -24.95
C PRO A 239 -12.17 -5.36 -24.73
N ARG A 240 -11.74 -6.16 -25.69
CA ARG A 240 -10.37 -6.73 -25.69
C ARG A 240 -9.29 -5.65 -25.70
N SER A 241 -8.20 -5.85 -24.96
CA SER A 241 -7.08 -4.92 -24.88
C SER A 241 -6.34 -4.76 -26.23
N GLY A 242 -6.28 -5.84 -26.99
CA GLY A 242 -5.47 -5.92 -28.21
C GLY A 242 -4.02 -6.31 -27.96
N ASP A 243 -3.63 -6.60 -26.72
CA ASP A 243 -2.31 -7.16 -26.40
C ASP A 243 -2.18 -8.57 -27.01
N PRO A 244 -1.23 -8.79 -27.93
CA PRO A 244 -1.05 -10.11 -28.58
C PRO A 244 -0.57 -11.20 -27.62
N ASN A 245 -0.06 -10.82 -26.45
CA ASN A 245 0.45 -11.76 -25.44
C ASN A 245 -0.58 -12.09 -24.36
N ALA A 246 -1.68 -11.35 -24.29
CA ALA A 246 -2.72 -11.58 -23.29
C ALA A 246 -3.55 -12.82 -23.64
N VAL A 247 -3.72 -13.69 -22.65
CA VAL A 247 -4.51 -14.90 -22.76
C VAL A 247 -5.89 -14.67 -22.15
N GLU A 248 -6.93 -15.30 -22.69
CA GLU A 248 -8.27 -15.25 -22.13
C GLU A 248 -8.26 -15.68 -20.65
N GLY A 249 -8.89 -14.87 -19.82
CA GLY A 249 -8.88 -15.02 -18.36
C GLY A 249 -7.75 -14.29 -17.64
N ASP A 250 -6.76 -13.74 -18.35
CA ASP A 250 -5.77 -12.83 -17.77
C ASP A 250 -6.35 -11.42 -17.66
N TYR A 251 -5.97 -10.67 -16.61
CA TYR A 251 -6.45 -9.30 -16.39
C TYR A 251 -6.21 -8.40 -17.61
N ASN A 252 -4.99 -8.40 -18.16
CA ASN A 252 -4.62 -7.59 -19.32
C ASN A 252 -5.23 -8.03 -20.67
N TYR A 253 -6.08 -9.07 -20.70
CA TYR A 253 -6.85 -9.47 -21.86
C TYR A 253 -7.95 -8.46 -22.22
N LEU A 254 -8.43 -7.70 -21.22
CA LEU A 254 -9.49 -6.69 -21.34
C LEU A 254 -8.94 -5.27 -21.09
N LYS A 255 -9.70 -4.23 -21.51
CA LYS A 255 -9.31 -2.82 -21.35
C LYS A 255 -9.70 -2.21 -20.00
N HIS A 256 -10.60 -2.82 -19.27
CA HIS A 256 -11.10 -2.36 -17.96
C HIS A 256 -11.67 -0.93 -17.95
N ILE A 257 -12.37 -0.53 -19.01
CA ILE A 257 -12.99 0.81 -19.09
C ILE A 257 -14.28 0.91 -18.27
N TYR A 258 -14.85 -0.23 -17.85
CA TYR A 258 -16.08 -0.31 -17.06
C TYR A 258 -15.84 -0.74 -15.62
N THR A 259 -14.69 -1.27 -15.30
CA THR A 259 -14.35 -1.82 -13.98
C THR A 259 -13.44 -0.90 -13.17
N LYS A 260 -12.88 0.15 -13.76
CA LYS A 260 -12.04 1.12 -13.05
C LYS A 260 -12.17 2.55 -13.60
N ASP A 261 -11.58 3.49 -12.88
CA ASP A 261 -11.40 4.90 -13.30
C ASP A 261 -12.73 5.63 -13.58
N GLN A 262 -13.83 5.25 -12.91
CA GLN A 262 -15.10 5.93 -13.05
C GLN A 262 -15.06 7.34 -12.41
N ASP A 263 -15.73 8.31 -12.99
CA ASP A 263 -15.73 9.72 -12.54
C ASP A 263 -16.23 9.89 -11.10
N GLU A 264 -17.15 9.04 -10.67
CA GLU A 264 -17.71 9.04 -9.32
C GLU A 264 -16.64 8.85 -8.22
N THR A 265 -15.55 8.13 -8.52
CA THR A 265 -14.44 7.83 -7.60
C THR A 265 -13.85 9.11 -6.98
N TYR A 266 -13.59 10.12 -7.80
CA TYR A 266 -12.91 11.33 -7.32
C TYR A 266 -13.71 12.07 -6.25
N SER A 267 -15.04 12.08 -6.36
CA SER A 267 -15.91 12.73 -5.37
C SER A 267 -15.77 12.07 -3.99
N VAL A 268 -15.68 10.73 -3.94
CA VAL A 268 -15.50 9.98 -2.70
C VAL A 268 -14.14 10.26 -2.07
N ILE A 269 -13.07 10.34 -2.89
CA ILE A 269 -11.73 10.70 -2.41
C ILE A 269 -11.72 12.10 -1.78
N TYR A 270 -12.44 13.05 -2.38
CA TYR A 270 -12.54 14.41 -1.84
C TYR A 270 -13.36 14.45 -0.53
N ASP A 271 -14.42 13.62 -0.44
CA ASP A 271 -15.20 13.48 0.80
C ASP A 271 -14.32 12.87 1.94
N TRP A 272 -13.46 11.90 1.63
CA TRP A 272 -12.50 11.37 2.62
C TRP A 272 -11.46 12.41 3.03
N ARG A 273 -10.98 13.23 2.09
CA ARG A 273 -10.06 14.34 2.42
C ARG A 273 -10.69 15.30 3.41
N GLU A 274 -11.97 15.63 3.25
CA GLU A 274 -12.70 16.50 4.17
C GLU A 274 -12.72 15.92 5.59
N VAL A 275 -12.92 14.60 5.75
CA VAL A 275 -12.81 13.93 7.07
C VAL A 275 -11.41 14.11 7.67
N LEU A 276 -10.34 13.89 6.89
CA LEU A 276 -8.98 14.06 7.41
C LEU A 276 -8.66 15.54 7.72
N ASP A 277 -9.26 16.49 6.97
CA ASP A 277 -9.10 17.93 7.23
C ASP A 277 -9.76 18.33 8.57
N GLU A 278 -10.90 17.73 8.95
CA GLU A 278 -11.50 17.92 10.29
C GLU A 278 -10.48 17.59 11.40
N TYR A 279 -9.76 16.45 11.25
CA TYR A 279 -8.74 16.01 12.21
C TYR A 279 -7.44 16.81 12.10
N THR A 280 -7.07 17.28 10.92
CA THR A 280 -5.94 18.21 10.76
C THR A 280 -6.15 19.47 11.59
N ILE A 281 -7.38 20.01 11.59
CA ILE A 281 -7.74 21.19 12.40
C ILE A 281 -7.81 20.84 13.89
N LYS A 282 -8.45 19.70 14.24
CA LYS A 282 -8.60 19.25 15.62
C LYS A 282 -7.26 19.02 16.31
N ASP A 283 -6.35 18.31 15.65
CA ASP A 283 -5.10 17.86 16.23
C ASP A 283 -3.94 18.85 15.98
N GLN A 284 -4.16 19.86 15.15
CA GLN A 284 -3.13 20.81 14.70
C GLN A 284 -1.94 20.09 14.04
N GLU A 285 -2.21 18.97 13.39
CA GLU A 285 -1.24 18.17 12.63
C GLU A 285 -1.86 17.74 11.31
N TYR A 286 -1.17 17.94 10.19
CA TYR A 286 -1.69 17.53 8.87
C TYR A 286 -1.85 16.00 8.81
N LYS A 287 -3.08 15.55 8.56
CA LYS A 287 -3.40 14.13 8.35
C LYS A 287 -3.22 13.81 6.87
N ILE A 288 -2.15 13.06 6.55
CA ILE A 288 -1.81 12.72 5.17
C ILE A 288 -2.77 11.66 4.60
N MET A 289 -3.11 11.78 3.33
CA MET A 289 -3.88 10.79 2.60
C MET A 289 -3.19 10.50 1.27
N ILE A 290 -2.68 9.29 1.13
CA ILE A 290 -1.96 8.83 -0.06
C ILE A 290 -2.83 7.77 -0.73
N THR A 291 -3.05 7.88 -2.04
CA THR A 291 -3.92 6.97 -2.76
C THR A 291 -3.16 6.16 -3.79
N GLU A 292 -3.44 4.87 -3.83
CA GLU A 292 -2.92 3.98 -4.84
C GLU A 292 -3.91 3.85 -6.00
N ALA A 293 -3.39 4.15 -7.20
CA ALA A 293 -4.12 3.93 -8.45
C ALA A 293 -3.12 3.66 -9.58
N TYR A 294 -3.21 2.49 -10.21
CA TYR A 294 -2.48 2.19 -11.44
C TYR A 294 -3.34 2.61 -12.64
N THR A 295 -3.14 3.85 -13.11
CA THR A 295 -3.92 4.45 -14.17
C THR A 295 -3.14 5.52 -14.93
N ASP A 296 -3.72 6.06 -16.00
CA ASP A 296 -3.09 7.08 -16.84
C ASP A 296 -2.80 8.36 -16.04
N LEU A 297 -1.70 9.04 -16.39
CA LEU A 297 -1.21 10.22 -15.68
C LEU A 297 -2.27 11.33 -15.58
N GLU A 298 -3.06 11.57 -16.62
CA GLU A 298 -4.12 12.56 -16.61
C GLU A 298 -5.19 12.27 -15.53
N LEU A 299 -5.54 10.98 -15.38
CA LEU A 299 -6.48 10.52 -14.38
C LEU A 299 -5.88 10.58 -12.97
N LEU A 300 -4.58 10.24 -12.83
CA LEU A 300 -3.85 10.38 -11.57
C LEU A 300 -3.85 11.82 -11.06
N MET A 301 -3.66 12.81 -11.94
CA MET A 301 -3.63 14.22 -11.52
C MET A 301 -4.94 14.69 -10.91
N ARG A 302 -6.06 14.07 -11.23
CA ARG A 302 -7.38 14.39 -10.66
C ARG A 302 -7.49 14.03 -9.18
N TYR A 303 -6.70 13.07 -8.67
CA TYR A 303 -6.71 12.72 -7.25
C TYR A 303 -6.20 13.86 -6.36
N TYR A 304 -5.38 14.78 -6.88
CA TYR A 304 -4.96 15.96 -6.13
C TYR A 304 -6.10 16.93 -5.78
N GLY A 305 -7.23 16.83 -6.46
CA GLY A 305 -8.41 17.68 -6.27
C GLY A 305 -8.92 18.31 -7.57
N ASP A 306 -10.07 18.97 -7.50
CA ASP A 306 -10.77 19.57 -8.65
C ASP A 306 -10.61 21.11 -8.76
N GLY A 307 -9.70 21.68 -7.98
CA GLY A 307 -9.49 23.13 -7.87
C GLY A 307 -10.45 23.85 -6.92
N LYS A 308 -11.50 23.18 -6.44
CA LYS A 308 -12.42 23.65 -5.40
C LYS A 308 -12.28 22.85 -4.11
N ARG A 309 -12.18 21.54 -4.23
CA ARG A 309 -11.94 20.60 -3.13
C ARG A 309 -10.52 20.05 -3.23
N ASN A 310 -9.89 19.83 -2.09
CA ASN A 310 -8.65 19.09 -2.01
C ASN A 310 -8.94 17.59 -2.13
N GLY A 311 -7.97 16.87 -2.62
CA GLY A 311 -8.00 15.41 -2.70
C GLY A 311 -6.86 14.78 -1.91
N SER A 312 -6.27 13.75 -2.47
CA SER A 312 -5.17 12.99 -1.91
C SER A 312 -3.83 13.37 -2.57
N ILE A 313 -2.80 12.66 -2.16
CA ILE A 313 -1.52 12.58 -2.85
C ILE A 313 -1.51 11.24 -3.59
N PRO A 314 -1.71 11.19 -4.92
CA PRO A 314 -1.63 9.94 -5.64
C PRO A 314 -0.19 9.45 -5.68
N PHE A 315 0.04 8.14 -5.50
CA PHE A 315 1.36 7.57 -5.68
C PHE A 315 1.91 7.81 -7.08
N ASN A 316 3.16 8.22 -7.14
CA ASN A 316 3.92 8.33 -8.36
C ASN A 316 4.73 7.05 -8.58
N PHE A 317 4.14 6.08 -9.24
CA PHE A 317 4.83 4.83 -9.58
C PHE A 317 5.69 4.92 -10.85
N SER A 318 5.85 6.11 -11.44
CA SER A 318 6.55 6.26 -12.72
C SER A 318 8.01 5.77 -12.68
N LEU A 319 8.74 5.98 -11.58
CA LEU A 319 10.09 5.41 -11.40
C LEU A 319 10.04 3.88 -11.27
N LEU A 320 9.10 3.38 -10.47
CA LEU A 320 8.89 1.95 -10.23
C LEU A 320 8.53 1.21 -11.52
N GLU A 321 7.61 1.77 -12.32
CA GLU A 321 7.07 1.11 -13.50
C GLU A 321 7.92 1.28 -14.76
N ASN A 322 8.61 2.42 -14.93
CA ASN A 322 9.20 2.78 -16.20
C ASN A 322 10.74 2.76 -16.24
N VAL A 323 11.41 2.79 -15.08
CA VAL A 323 12.87 2.64 -15.05
C VAL A 323 13.23 1.16 -15.24
N ARG A 324 14.13 0.90 -16.19
CA ARG A 324 14.64 -0.43 -16.52
C ARG A 324 16.15 -0.49 -16.27
N LYS A 325 16.71 -1.70 -16.25
CA LYS A 325 18.13 -1.92 -16.01
C LYS A 325 19.05 -1.18 -17.01
N ASP A 326 18.56 -0.96 -18.21
CA ASP A 326 19.26 -0.25 -19.30
C ASP A 326 18.88 1.22 -19.44
N SER A 327 18.01 1.76 -18.59
CA SER A 327 17.63 3.18 -18.60
C SER A 327 18.83 4.05 -18.29
N ASP A 328 19.06 5.03 -19.16
CA ASP A 328 20.08 6.08 -18.97
C ASP A 328 19.51 7.30 -18.20
N ALA A 329 20.37 8.24 -17.87
CA ALA A 329 19.98 9.45 -17.13
C ALA A 329 18.95 10.30 -17.89
N VAL A 330 18.97 10.28 -19.24
CA VAL A 330 18.02 11.05 -20.05
C VAL A 330 16.63 10.44 -19.98
N ALA A 331 16.53 9.10 -19.99
CA ALA A 331 15.29 8.38 -19.82
C ALA A 331 14.69 8.62 -18.42
N ILE A 332 15.51 8.54 -17.37
CA ILE A 332 15.08 8.79 -15.99
C ILE A 332 14.61 10.24 -15.83
N LYS A 333 15.38 11.21 -16.34
CA LYS A 333 14.98 12.63 -16.31
C LYS A 333 13.63 12.86 -16.98
N ARG A 334 13.37 12.24 -18.12
CA ARG A 334 12.08 12.37 -18.84
C ARG A 334 10.91 11.86 -17.98
N ILE A 335 11.09 10.75 -17.25
CA ILE A 335 10.08 10.20 -16.34
C ILE A 335 9.78 11.21 -15.23
N ILE A 336 10.82 11.82 -14.64
CA ILE A 336 10.68 12.84 -13.61
C ILE A 336 9.98 14.08 -14.15
N ASP A 337 10.45 14.62 -15.27
CA ASP A 337 9.88 15.81 -15.90
C ASP A 337 8.39 15.61 -16.21
N GLN A 338 8.02 14.45 -16.75
CA GLN A 338 6.64 14.13 -17.09
C GLN A 338 5.70 14.24 -15.88
N TRP A 339 6.13 13.80 -14.70
CA TRP A 339 5.34 13.99 -13.48
C TRP A 339 5.26 15.46 -13.07
N MET A 340 6.42 16.13 -13.00
CA MET A 340 6.52 17.50 -12.53
C MET A 340 5.79 18.52 -13.41
N GLU A 341 5.77 18.28 -14.73
CA GLU A 341 5.08 19.15 -15.70
C GLU A 341 3.55 18.98 -15.67
N ASN A 342 3.04 17.80 -15.31
CA ASN A 342 1.61 17.51 -15.28
C ASN A 342 0.99 17.72 -13.88
N MET A 343 1.80 17.70 -12.83
CA MET A 343 1.31 17.90 -11.46
C MET A 343 0.70 19.29 -11.29
N PRO A 344 -0.51 19.40 -10.71
CA PRO A 344 -1.14 20.70 -10.51
C PRO A 344 -0.30 21.64 -9.65
N VAL A 345 -0.28 22.92 -9.99
CA VAL A 345 0.50 23.95 -9.30
C VAL A 345 0.13 24.00 -7.82
N GLY A 346 1.17 24.05 -6.96
CA GLY A 346 1.04 24.09 -5.51
C GLY A 346 0.81 22.72 -4.85
N ARG A 347 0.83 21.62 -5.62
CA ARG A 347 0.81 20.26 -5.09
C ARG A 347 2.21 19.75 -4.83
N THR A 348 2.31 18.65 -4.10
CA THR A 348 3.58 18.03 -3.70
C THR A 348 3.74 16.71 -4.45
N ALA A 349 4.90 16.52 -5.07
CA ALA A 349 5.26 15.26 -5.72
C ALA A 349 5.61 14.18 -4.68
N ASN A 350 5.67 12.94 -5.13
CA ASN A 350 6.24 11.85 -4.35
C ASN A 350 7.04 10.90 -5.25
N TRP A 351 7.92 10.11 -4.65
CA TRP A 351 8.87 9.27 -5.37
C TRP A 351 8.93 7.90 -4.74
N VAL A 352 8.67 6.87 -5.56
CA VAL A 352 8.56 5.47 -5.13
C VAL A 352 9.47 4.62 -6.01
N ASN A 353 10.42 3.92 -5.42
CA ASN A 353 11.30 2.99 -6.13
C ASN A 353 10.81 1.54 -6.04
N GLY A 354 10.07 1.17 -5.01
CA GLY A 354 9.56 -0.17 -4.79
C GLY A 354 8.40 -0.21 -3.80
N ASN A 355 7.71 -1.33 -3.80
CA ASN A 355 6.65 -1.67 -2.86
C ASN A 355 6.53 -3.20 -2.73
N HIS A 356 5.57 -3.67 -1.95
CA HIS A 356 5.33 -5.09 -1.70
C HIS A 356 4.65 -5.85 -2.85
N ASP A 357 4.22 -5.16 -3.91
CA ASP A 357 3.53 -5.74 -5.09
C ASP A 357 4.45 -5.92 -6.29
N GLN A 358 5.63 -5.33 -6.24
CA GLN A 358 6.61 -5.37 -7.33
C GLN A 358 7.91 -6.03 -6.86
N SER A 359 8.62 -6.65 -7.80
CA SER A 359 9.97 -7.17 -7.57
C SER A 359 10.86 -6.06 -7.00
N ARG A 360 11.74 -6.42 -6.04
CA ARG A 360 12.58 -5.46 -5.32
C ARG A 360 13.48 -4.66 -6.25
N LEU A 361 13.77 -3.42 -5.87
CA LEU A 361 14.61 -2.48 -6.62
C LEU A 361 15.93 -3.12 -7.07
N ALA A 362 16.63 -3.77 -6.14
CA ALA A 362 17.92 -4.42 -6.43
C ALA A 362 17.80 -5.57 -7.44
N THR A 363 16.70 -6.31 -7.45
CA THR A 363 16.44 -7.38 -8.43
C THR A 363 16.12 -6.80 -9.80
N ARG A 364 15.27 -5.78 -9.86
CA ARG A 364 14.83 -5.17 -11.14
C ARG A 364 15.94 -4.42 -11.86
N LEU A 365 16.72 -3.64 -11.13
CA LEU A 365 17.70 -2.71 -11.72
C LEU A 365 19.15 -3.15 -11.55
N GLY A 366 19.44 -4.04 -10.59
CA GLY A 366 20.79 -4.43 -10.17
C GLY A 366 21.22 -3.73 -8.89
N VAL A 367 21.99 -4.42 -8.07
CA VAL A 367 22.46 -3.92 -6.77
C VAL A 367 23.33 -2.65 -6.88
N ASP A 368 24.04 -2.50 -7.99
CA ASP A 368 24.88 -1.35 -8.31
C ASP A 368 24.11 -0.04 -8.56
N ARG A 369 22.79 -0.12 -8.77
CA ARG A 369 21.93 1.04 -9.01
C ARG A 369 21.11 1.45 -7.80
N VAL A 370 21.07 0.65 -6.75
CA VAL A 370 20.22 0.89 -5.57
C VAL A 370 20.50 2.25 -4.95
N ASP A 371 21.78 2.56 -4.66
CA ASP A 371 22.15 3.82 -4.03
C ASP A 371 21.76 5.02 -4.89
N ALA A 372 21.98 4.95 -6.20
CA ALA A 372 21.63 6.04 -7.11
C ALA A 372 20.12 6.29 -7.17
N MET A 373 19.31 5.22 -7.17
CA MET A 373 17.86 5.34 -7.21
C MET A 373 17.31 5.84 -5.87
N ASN A 374 17.86 5.38 -4.74
CA ASN A 374 17.50 5.89 -3.42
C ASN A 374 17.90 7.37 -3.27
N MET A 375 19.07 7.78 -3.75
CA MET A 375 19.45 9.20 -3.79
C MET A 375 18.47 10.03 -4.61
N LEU A 376 18.01 9.54 -5.76
CA LEU A 376 16.99 10.26 -6.56
C LEU A 376 15.71 10.45 -5.77
N ALA A 377 15.15 9.38 -5.16
CA ALA A 377 13.92 9.48 -4.39
C ALA A 377 14.04 10.44 -3.20
N LEU A 378 15.21 10.45 -2.53
CA LEU A 378 15.47 11.27 -1.34
C LEU A 378 15.78 12.74 -1.65
N LEU A 379 16.34 13.05 -2.82
CA LEU A 379 16.80 14.40 -3.15
C LEU A 379 15.87 15.16 -4.10
N LEU A 380 14.97 14.47 -4.77
CA LEU A 380 13.94 15.13 -5.58
C LEU A 380 12.92 15.83 -4.67
N PRO A 381 12.36 16.97 -5.10
CA PRO A 381 11.40 17.72 -4.29
C PRO A 381 10.13 16.92 -4.07
N GLY A 382 9.70 16.78 -2.82
CA GLY A 382 8.48 16.05 -2.45
C GLY A 382 8.70 14.97 -1.41
N VAL A 383 7.76 14.03 -1.33
CA VAL A 383 7.76 12.94 -0.37
C VAL A 383 8.51 11.74 -0.93
N ALA A 384 9.44 11.17 -0.17
CA ALA A 384 10.11 9.93 -0.54
C ALA A 384 9.42 8.74 0.14
N PHE A 385 9.22 7.66 -0.61
CA PHE A 385 8.75 6.38 -0.09
C PHE A 385 9.83 5.32 -0.26
N THR A 386 10.11 4.60 0.81
CA THR A 386 11.07 3.49 0.83
C THR A 386 10.38 2.24 1.32
N TYR A 387 10.47 1.15 0.57
CA TYR A 387 9.98 -0.15 1.02
C TYR A 387 11.04 -0.85 1.88
N GLN A 388 10.60 -1.50 2.96
CA GLN A 388 11.50 -2.23 3.88
C GLN A 388 12.55 -3.06 3.14
N GLY A 389 13.82 -2.85 3.47
CA GLY A 389 14.97 -3.54 2.89
C GLY A 389 15.55 -2.91 1.62
N GLU A 390 14.96 -1.83 1.07
CA GLU A 390 15.58 -1.07 -0.02
C GLU A 390 16.89 -0.42 0.43
N GLU A 391 16.93 0.07 1.65
CA GLU A 391 18.13 0.66 2.27
C GLU A 391 19.29 -0.32 2.39
N LEU A 392 18.99 -1.62 2.49
CA LEU A 392 20.00 -2.69 2.54
C LEU A 392 20.39 -3.22 1.15
N GLY A 393 19.61 -2.87 0.12
CA GLY A 393 19.72 -3.49 -1.19
C GLY A 393 19.22 -4.94 -1.23
N MET A 394 18.22 -5.28 -0.39
CA MET A 394 17.58 -6.60 -0.42
C MET A 394 17.08 -6.95 -1.81
N THR A 395 17.36 -8.18 -2.24
CA THR A 395 16.83 -8.75 -3.49
C THR A 395 15.59 -9.59 -3.23
N ASP A 396 14.88 -9.94 -4.30
CA ASP A 396 13.82 -10.95 -4.23
C ASP A 396 14.37 -12.28 -3.68
N GLY A 397 13.64 -12.89 -2.77
CA GLY A 397 13.96 -14.22 -2.28
C GLY A 397 13.40 -15.32 -3.19
N PHE A 398 13.95 -16.52 -3.08
CA PHE A 398 13.41 -17.67 -3.79
C PHE A 398 12.31 -18.34 -2.96
N VAL A 399 11.11 -18.44 -3.52
CA VAL A 399 9.94 -19.10 -2.92
C VAL A 399 9.51 -20.22 -3.83
N THR A 400 9.48 -21.45 -3.35
CA THR A 400 9.05 -22.60 -4.15
C THR A 400 7.53 -22.62 -4.34
N TRP A 401 7.02 -23.32 -5.35
CA TRP A 401 5.58 -23.51 -5.56
C TRP A 401 4.84 -23.99 -4.30
N LYS A 402 5.47 -24.88 -3.54
CA LYS A 402 4.89 -25.42 -2.31
C LYS A 402 4.82 -24.40 -1.16
N GLU A 403 5.66 -23.39 -1.19
CA GLU A 403 5.77 -22.34 -0.17
C GLU A 403 5.01 -21.06 -0.58
N THR A 404 4.57 -20.99 -1.85
CA THR A 404 3.83 -19.86 -2.38
C THR A 404 2.56 -19.59 -1.58
N GLN A 405 2.38 -18.35 -1.16
CA GLN A 405 1.22 -17.85 -0.43
C GLN A 405 0.39 -16.87 -1.29
N ASP A 406 1.02 -16.22 -2.27
CA ASP A 406 0.38 -15.21 -3.11
C ASP A 406 -0.74 -15.80 -3.98
N PRO A 407 -2.02 -15.38 -3.79
CA PRO A 407 -3.14 -15.86 -4.59
C PRO A 407 -2.98 -15.58 -6.09
N LYS A 408 -2.24 -14.53 -6.46
CA LYS A 408 -1.95 -14.22 -7.86
C LYS A 408 -1.16 -15.34 -8.54
N ALA A 409 -0.20 -15.89 -7.82
CA ALA A 409 0.58 -17.03 -8.28
C ALA A 409 -0.22 -18.34 -8.20
N CYS A 410 -0.89 -18.59 -7.06
CA CYS A 410 -1.68 -19.81 -6.85
C CYS A 410 -2.78 -20.00 -7.92
N ASN A 411 -3.45 -18.92 -8.33
CA ASN A 411 -4.51 -18.95 -9.34
C ASN A 411 -4.03 -19.27 -10.75
N THR A 412 -2.71 -19.35 -10.97
CA THR A 412 -2.17 -19.80 -12.26
C THR A 412 -2.37 -21.28 -12.48
N ASP A 413 -2.45 -22.07 -11.40
CA ASP A 413 -2.38 -23.52 -11.41
C ASP A 413 -1.15 -24.06 -12.18
N ASP A 414 -0.06 -23.23 -12.27
CA ASP A 414 1.16 -23.53 -13.04
C ASP A 414 2.40 -23.58 -12.13
N PRO A 415 2.79 -24.75 -11.65
CA PRO A 415 3.95 -24.91 -10.77
C PRO A 415 5.30 -24.63 -11.46
N ILE A 416 5.31 -24.38 -12.77
CA ILE A 416 6.53 -24.11 -13.54
C ILE A 416 6.75 -22.61 -13.72
N ASN A 417 5.70 -21.83 -13.98
CA ASN A 417 5.81 -20.41 -14.34
C ASN A 417 5.24 -19.44 -13.30
N TYR A 418 4.65 -19.91 -12.18
CA TYR A 418 4.04 -19.08 -11.13
C TYR A 418 4.92 -17.92 -10.67
N TRP A 419 6.23 -18.16 -10.58
CA TRP A 419 7.22 -17.20 -10.12
C TRP A 419 7.28 -15.91 -10.94
N LYS A 420 6.82 -15.94 -12.20
CA LYS A 420 6.81 -14.76 -13.09
C LYS A 420 5.84 -13.68 -12.64
N ILE A 421 4.82 -14.05 -11.86
CA ILE A 421 3.78 -13.14 -11.40
C ILE A 421 3.59 -13.15 -9.89
N SER A 422 4.28 -14.04 -9.17
CA SER A 422 4.26 -14.10 -7.71
C SER A 422 4.86 -12.85 -7.10
N ARG A 423 4.17 -12.30 -6.09
CA ARG A 423 4.65 -11.20 -5.26
C ARG A 423 5.46 -11.67 -4.06
N ASP A 424 5.37 -12.95 -3.70
CA ASP A 424 6.07 -13.54 -2.54
C ASP A 424 7.58 -13.25 -2.52
N PRO A 425 8.31 -13.32 -3.67
CA PRO A 425 9.74 -13.04 -3.68
C PRO A 425 10.14 -11.69 -3.10
N SER A 426 9.33 -10.64 -3.30
CA SER A 426 9.55 -9.30 -2.75
C SER A 426 9.11 -9.15 -1.29
N ARG A 427 8.32 -10.10 -0.78
CA ARG A 427 7.70 -10.09 0.55
C ARG A 427 8.43 -10.95 1.59
N THR A 428 9.57 -11.55 1.23
CA THR A 428 10.38 -12.37 2.14
C THR A 428 10.83 -11.60 3.36
N PRO A 429 11.08 -12.29 4.51
CA PRO A 429 11.44 -11.65 5.78
C PRO A 429 12.62 -10.70 5.68
N TYR A 430 12.57 -9.61 6.45
CA TYR A 430 13.62 -8.61 6.55
C TYR A 430 14.92 -9.22 7.14
N GLN A 431 16.04 -8.76 6.63
CA GLN A 431 17.37 -9.31 6.96
C GLN A 431 18.06 -8.41 8.00
N TRP A 432 17.84 -8.71 9.30
CA TRP A 432 18.42 -7.93 10.41
C TRP A 432 19.89 -8.26 10.65
N ASP A 433 20.28 -9.53 10.57
CA ASP A 433 21.63 -9.99 10.81
C ASP A 433 21.91 -11.33 10.11
N ASP A 434 23.11 -11.92 10.37
CA ASP A 434 23.57 -13.19 9.79
C ASP A 434 23.19 -14.43 10.63
N SER A 435 22.39 -14.25 11.70
CA SER A 435 21.89 -15.35 12.53
C SER A 435 20.78 -16.15 11.83
N PRO A 436 20.39 -17.32 12.35
CA PRO A 436 19.29 -18.09 11.80
C PRO A 436 18.03 -17.23 11.58
N ASN A 437 17.31 -17.49 10.48
CA ASN A 437 16.18 -16.69 10.03
C ASN A 437 16.50 -15.18 9.84
N ALA A 438 17.77 -14.86 9.56
CA ALA A 438 18.24 -13.48 9.34
C ALA A 438 17.96 -12.53 10.53
N GLY A 439 17.90 -13.04 11.76
CA GLY A 439 17.48 -12.26 12.92
C GLY A 439 16.02 -11.79 12.90
N PHE A 440 15.25 -12.18 11.89
CA PHE A 440 13.84 -11.87 11.78
C PHE A 440 13.02 -12.56 12.88
N SER A 441 13.25 -13.86 13.09
CA SER A 441 12.52 -14.70 14.04
C SER A 441 13.47 -15.58 14.85
N THR A 442 13.06 -15.90 16.06
CA THR A 442 13.73 -16.89 16.93
C THR A 442 13.13 -18.30 16.80
N THR A 443 12.18 -18.50 15.88
CA THR A 443 11.53 -19.79 15.68
C THR A 443 12.53 -20.86 15.24
N ASP A 444 12.37 -22.07 15.75
CA ASP A 444 13.01 -23.27 15.23
C ASP A 444 12.23 -23.87 14.04
N GLY A 445 11.04 -23.35 13.79
CA GLY A 445 10.16 -23.73 12.70
C GLY A 445 10.41 -22.94 11.42
N LYS A 446 9.40 -22.94 10.55
CA LYS A 446 9.40 -22.13 9.32
C LYS A 446 8.85 -20.75 9.58
N THR A 447 9.47 -19.77 8.95
CA THR A 447 8.88 -18.44 8.76
C THR A 447 7.74 -18.51 7.72
N TRP A 448 6.82 -17.56 7.74
CA TRP A 448 5.65 -17.54 6.85
C TRP A 448 6.03 -17.59 5.35
N LEU A 449 7.14 -16.97 4.97
CA LEU A 449 7.88 -17.16 3.71
C LEU A 449 9.35 -17.46 4.03
N PRO A 450 10.08 -18.18 3.18
CA PRO A 450 11.50 -18.44 3.40
C PRO A 450 12.30 -17.13 3.41
N VAL A 451 13.33 -17.07 4.26
CA VAL A 451 14.32 -15.99 4.24
C VAL A 451 15.15 -16.09 2.96
N ALA A 452 15.49 -14.98 2.33
CA ALA A 452 16.32 -15.00 1.13
C ALA A 452 17.74 -15.51 1.41
N ASP A 453 18.29 -16.32 0.52
CA ASP A 453 19.55 -17.04 0.72
C ASP A 453 20.76 -16.13 0.98
N ASN A 454 20.71 -14.88 0.53
CA ASN A 454 21.80 -13.91 0.63
C ASN A 454 21.83 -13.15 1.97
N TYR A 455 21.00 -13.51 2.96
CA TYR A 455 20.89 -12.75 4.22
C TYR A 455 22.20 -12.66 5.01
N LYS A 456 23.14 -13.58 4.78
CA LYS A 456 24.46 -13.55 5.44
C LYS A 456 25.37 -12.43 4.93
N ASP A 457 25.16 -12.00 3.69
CA ASP A 457 25.96 -10.98 3.00
C ASP A 457 25.22 -9.66 2.88
N VAL A 458 23.88 -9.68 2.86
CA VAL A 458 22.99 -8.52 2.74
C VAL A 458 22.12 -8.47 3.99
N ASN A 459 22.51 -7.70 4.99
CA ASN A 459 21.74 -7.51 6.22
C ASN A 459 22.12 -6.19 6.89
N PHE A 460 21.28 -5.76 7.86
CA PHE A 460 21.50 -4.51 8.59
C PHE A 460 22.82 -4.48 9.35
N PHE A 461 23.21 -5.58 10.00
CA PHE A 461 24.44 -5.64 10.79
C PHE A 461 25.68 -5.41 9.91
N PHE A 462 25.71 -5.99 8.71
CA PHE A 462 26.81 -5.83 7.76
C PHE A 462 26.89 -4.41 7.22
N PHE A 463 25.75 -3.80 6.88
CA PHE A 463 25.61 -2.44 6.39
C PHE A 463 26.08 -1.41 7.44
N PHE A 464 25.66 -1.56 8.69
CA PHE A 464 26.04 -0.67 9.78
C PHE A 464 27.54 -0.68 10.06
N PHE A 465 28.17 -1.88 10.06
CA PHE A 465 29.62 -1.99 10.25
C PHE A 465 30.42 -1.48 9.04
N PHE A 466 29.93 -1.65 7.84
CA PHE A 466 30.56 -1.10 6.64
C PHE A 466 30.51 0.45 6.66
N PHE A 467 29.40 1.02 7.05
CA PHE A 467 29.22 2.45 7.20
C PHE A 467 30.12 3.01 8.33
N LEU A 468 30.16 2.38 9.49
CA LEU A 468 31.08 2.75 10.58
C LEU A 468 32.55 2.65 10.17
N ARG A 469 32.94 1.66 9.38
CA ARG A 469 34.30 1.56 8.85
C ARG A 469 34.64 2.68 7.86
N LEU A 470 33.73 3.05 6.99
CA LEU A 470 33.90 4.18 6.08
C LEU A 470 34.02 5.52 6.85
N PHE A 471 33.25 5.72 7.89
CA PHE A 471 33.30 6.91 8.73
C PHE A 471 34.51 6.92 9.70
N ALA A 472 34.92 5.77 10.20
CA ALA A 472 36.12 5.67 11.03
C ALA A 472 37.43 5.94 10.27
N ILE A 473 37.42 5.76 8.94
CA ILE A 473 38.62 5.98 8.10
C ILE A 473 38.80 7.45 7.72
N SER A 474 37.76 8.31 7.76
CA SER A 474 37.94 9.74 7.47
C SER A 474 36.83 10.68 7.98
N PRO A 475 36.99 11.26 9.19
CA PRO A 475 36.14 12.36 9.64
C PRO A 475 36.16 13.59 8.68
N LYS A 476 37.21 13.71 7.85
CA LYS A 476 37.34 14.75 6.82
C LYS A 476 36.53 14.48 5.55
N ALA A 477 36.09 13.25 5.29
CA ALA A 477 35.23 12.94 4.16
C ALA A 477 33.79 13.40 4.41
N MET A 478 33.33 13.36 5.67
CA MET A 478 32.01 13.83 6.07
C MET A 478 31.86 15.35 5.87
N SER A 479 32.88 16.16 6.23
CA SER A 479 32.82 17.60 6.02
C SER A 479 32.87 18.01 4.55
N LYS A 480 33.50 17.21 3.69
CA LYS A 480 33.50 17.46 2.23
C LYS A 480 32.22 17.01 1.55
N PHE A 481 31.58 15.96 2.01
CA PHE A 481 30.28 15.51 1.49
C PHE A 481 29.18 16.51 1.84
N PHE A 482 29.11 17.00 3.08
CA PHE A 482 28.19 18.06 3.49
C PHE A 482 28.49 19.40 2.77
N LEU A 483 29.74 19.77 2.57
CA LEU A 483 30.12 20.98 1.83
C LEU A 483 29.83 20.87 0.31
N TRP A 484 29.87 19.66 -0.26
CA TRP A 484 29.53 19.46 -1.67
C TRP A 484 28.02 19.51 -1.89
N CYS A 485 27.21 18.98 -0.97
CA CYS A 485 25.74 19.09 -1.01
C CYS A 485 25.22 20.52 -0.80
N CYS A 486 26.01 21.41 -0.13
CA CYS A 486 25.63 22.80 0.11
C CYS A 486 26.13 23.80 -0.96
N HIS A 487 26.80 23.35 -2.03
CA HIS A 487 27.38 24.20 -3.07
C HIS A 487 26.89 23.96 -4.49
N VAL A 488 25.70 23.37 -4.61
CA VAL A 488 24.97 23.35 -5.92
C VAL A 488 23.82 24.35 -5.78
N GLU A 489 24.12 25.62 -6.14
CA GLU A 489 23.12 26.62 -6.52
C GLU A 489 22.58 26.33 -7.92
#